data_710ae06a0ee004893753c138fad2341a
#
_entry.id   710ae06a0ee004893753c138fad2341a
#
_cell.length_a   1.000
_cell.length_b   1.000
_cell.length_c   1.000
_cell.angle_alpha   90.00
_cell.angle_beta   90.00
_cell.angle_gamma   90.00
#
_symmetry.space_group_name_H-M   'P 1'
#
loop_
_entity.id
_entity.type
_entity.pdbx_description
1 polymer ?
#
loop_
_entity_poly.entity_id
_entity_poly.type
_entity_poly.pdbx_seq_one_letter_code
_entity_poly.pdbx_strand_id
1 'polypeptide(L)'
;MEEQKKEIDAIVNQRSVPDFDNTIAAFDQSGELLNKVSTVFSGLNSCNTNDEMQAFNKEITPLLSAHRDDISLNPALFARVKEVYERREKLGLDKEQNKLLEETYKKFVRGGANLDSVDQAKLRQLNSEISMLQLTFGQNLLKETNAFELVIDKKEDLAGLPESLVASAAEAAKGAGMEEKWLFTLHNPSVMPFLQYADNRELREKIFKGYINRGNNGNEADNNEIVKKLVALRLEKAKLMGYADYASFILEDRMAKNEENVYRLLNQIWTPAVAKAKEELLSLIH
;
A
#
# COMPACT_ATOMS: atom_id res chain seq x y z
N MET A 1 -12.66 0.00 -17.41
CA MET A 1 -13.77 0.48 -16.57
C MET A 1 -15.10 0.37 -17.27
N GLU A 2 -15.30 0.93 -18.46
CA GLU A 2 -16.59 0.86 -19.18
C GLU A 2 -17.02 -0.57 -19.52
N GLU A 3 -16.10 -1.45 -19.84
CA GLU A 3 -16.39 -2.86 -20.07
C GLU A 3 -16.91 -3.53 -18.79
N GLN A 4 -16.21 -3.37 -17.66
CA GLN A 4 -16.68 -3.91 -16.39
C GLN A 4 -18.05 -3.35 -15.98
N LYS A 5 -18.36 -2.08 -16.25
CA LYS A 5 -19.70 -1.53 -16.01
C LYS A 5 -20.76 -2.27 -16.79
N LYS A 6 -20.51 -2.60 -18.06
CA LYS A 6 -21.44 -3.39 -18.87
C LYS A 6 -21.63 -4.81 -18.34
N GLU A 7 -20.54 -5.43 -17.86
CA GLU A 7 -20.61 -6.75 -17.23
C GLU A 7 -21.43 -6.70 -15.93
N ILE A 8 -21.24 -5.68 -15.09
CA ILE A 8 -22.05 -5.46 -13.89
C ILE A 8 -23.52 -5.20 -14.25
N ASP A 9 -23.78 -4.36 -15.26
CA ASP A 9 -25.13 -4.09 -15.72
C ASP A 9 -25.83 -5.36 -16.22
N ALA A 10 -25.11 -6.26 -16.89
CA ALA A 10 -25.64 -7.55 -17.33
C ALA A 10 -26.01 -8.45 -16.13
N ILE A 11 -25.21 -8.45 -15.05
CA ILE A 11 -25.54 -9.17 -13.82
C ILE A 11 -26.78 -8.59 -13.15
N VAL A 12 -26.85 -7.27 -13.04
CA VAL A 12 -27.91 -6.56 -12.32
C VAL A 12 -29.26 -6.63 -13.05
N ASN A 13 -29.26 -6.50 -14.38
CA ASN A 13 -30.48 -6.39 -15.18
C ASN A 13 -31.08 -7.75 -15.62
N GLN A 14 -30.42 -8.87 -15.31
CA GLN A 14 -30.97 -10.17 -15.63
C GLN A 14 -32.23 -10.49 -14.78
N ARG A 15 -33.20 -11.17 -15.40
CA ARG A 15 -34.50 -11.50 -14.77
C ARG A 15 -34.44 -12.80 -13.94
N SER A 16 -33.38 -13.57 -14.08
CA SER A 16 -33.20 -14.83 -13.37
C SER A 16 -33.06 -14.61 -11.87
N VAL A 17 -33.59 -15.54 -11.09
CA VAL A 17 -33.35 -15.56 -9.64
C VAL A 17 -31.84 -15.62 -9.37
N PRO A 18 -31.32 -14.80 -8.46
CA PRO A 18 -29.91 -14.81 -8.13
C PRO A 18 -29.45 -16.20 -7.65
N ASP A 19 -28.39 -16.70 -8.23
CA ASP A 19 -27.70 -17.92 -7.82
C ASP A 19 -26.18 -17.72 -7.84
N PHE A 20 -25.43 -18.76 -7.50
CA PHE A 20 -23.97 -18.67 -7.46
C PHE A 20 -23.38 -18.33 -8.82
N ASP A 21 -23.80 -19.01 -9.88
CA ASP A 21 -23.20 -18.86 -11.21
C ASP A 21 -23.53 -17.52 -11.85
N ASN A 22 -24.83 -17.14 -11.83
CA ASN A 22 -25.29 -15.92 -12.48
C ASN A 22 -25.01 -14.62 -11.69
N THR A 23 -24.52 -14.72 -10.47
CA THR A 23 -24.26 -13.55 -9.61
C THR A 23 -22.85 -13.55 -9.07
N ILE A 24 -22.42 -14.60 -8.36
CA ILE A 24 -21.12 -14.60 -7.67
C ILE A 24 -19.99 -14.92 -8.64
N ALA A 25 -20.09 -16.01 -9.39
CA ALA A 25 -19.09 -16.37 -10.39
C ALA A 25 -19.01 -15.33 -11.52
N ALA A 26 -20.16 -14.84 -12.00
CA ALA A 26 -20.22 -13.78 -13.00
C ALA A 26 -19.56 -12.48 -12.51
N PHE A 27 -19.75 -12.12 -11.21
CA PHE A 27 -19.10 -10.96 -10.60
C PHE A 27 -17.59 -11.17 -10.43
N ASP A 28 -17.16 -12.34 -10.00
CA ASP A 28 -15.74 -12.68 -9.83
C ASP A 28 -14.96 -12.60 -11.15
N GLN A 29 -15.59 -12.98 -12.27
CA GLN A 29 -15.01 -12.88 -13.60
C GLN A 29 -15.06 -11.47 -14.19
N SER A 30 -15.88 -10.57 -13.64
CA SER A 30 -16.04 -9.22 -14.16
C SER A 30 -14.77 -8.38 -13.99
N GLY A 31 -14.48 -7.52 -14.98
CA GLY A 31 -13.33 -6.61 -14.94
C GLY A 31 -11.98 -7.25 -15.21
N GLU A 32 -11.93 -8.44 -15.81
CA GLU A 32 -10.68 -9.13 -16.13
C GLU A 32 -9.72 -8.26 -16.94
N LEU A 33 -10.20 -7.55 -17.95
CA LEU A 33 -9.38 -6.64 -18.77
C LEU A 33 -8.83 -5.49 -17.92
N LEU A 34 -9.65 -4.86 -17.09
CA LEU A 34 -9.22 -3.78 -16.21
C LEU A 34 -8.15 -4.27 -15.22
N ASN A 35 -8.34 -5.47 -14.66
CA ASN A 35 -7.39 -6.09 -13.74
C ASN A 35 -6.05 -6.36 -14.43
N LYS A 36 -6.06 -6.95 -15.64
CA LYS A 36 -4.84 -7.21 -16.45
C LYS A 36 -4.07 -5.91 -16.71
N VAL A 37 -4.74 -4.89 -17.23
CA VAL A 37 -4.12 -3.60 -17.55
C VAL A 37 -3.58 -2.92 -16.30
N SER A 38 -4.37 -2.87 -15.22
CA SER A 38 -3.96 -2.25 -13.95
C SER A 38 -2.78 -2.97 -13.31
N THR A 39 -2.74 -4.31 -13.37
CA THR A 39 -1.63 -5.11 -12.83
C THR A 39 -0.34 -4.84 -13.58
N VAL A 40 -0.38 -4.82 -14.92
CA VAL A 40 0.80 -4.52 -15.74
C VAL A 40 1.28 -3.09 -15.49
N PHE A 41 0.37 -2.11 -15.52
CA PHE A 41 0.70 -0.72 -15.23
C PHE A 41 1.32 -0.55 -13.84
N SER A 42 0.70 -1.12 -12.80
CA SER A 42 1.20 -1.04 -11.43
C SER A 42 2.57 -1.69 -11.27
N GLY A 43 2.79 -2.84 -11.93
CA GLY A 43 4.08 -3.51 -11.96
C GLY A 43 5.17 -2.65 -12.58
N LEU A 44 4.93 -2.10 -13.76
CA LEU A 44 5.87 -1.21 -14.44
C LEU A 44 6.11 0.07 -13.64
N ASN A 45 5.06 0.70 -13.12
CA ASN A 45 5.18 1.91 -12.31
C ASN A 45 5.97 1.69 -11.00
N SER A 46 5.91 0.50 -10.41
CA SER A 46 6.68 0.19 -9.19
C SER A 46 8.15 -0.15 -9.46
N CYS A 47 8.47 -0.73 -10.62
CA CYS A 47 9.81 -1.20 -10.96
C CYS A 47 10.62 -0.20 -11.80
N ASN A 48 9.96 0.56 -12.67
CA ASN A 48 10.62 1.44 -13.65
C ASN A 48 9.74 2.66 -13.98
N THR A 49 9.37 3.43 -12.95
CA THR A 49 8.55 4.63 -13.11
C THR A 49 9.32 5.78 -13.75
N ASN A 50 8.58 6.71 -14.36
CA ASN A 50 9.06 7.99 -14.86
C ASN A 50 7.98 9.07 -14.63
N ASP A 51 8.30 10.33 -14.94
CA ASP A 51 7.40 11.47 -14.70
C ASP A 51 6.06 11.33 -15.44
N GLU A 52 6.06 10.80 -16.67
CA GLU A 52 4.84 10.56 -17.45
C GLU A 52 3.96 9.49 -16.78
N MET A 53 4.54 8.38 -16.34
CA MET A 53 3.81 7.35 -15.61
C MET A 53 3.26 7.85 -14.28
N GLN A 54 4.01 8.68 -13.56
CA GLN A 54 3.53 9.27 -12.32
C GLN A 54 2.40 10.28 -12.54
N ALA A 55 2.49 11.12 -13.58
CA ALA A 55 1.42 12.02 -13.97
C ALA A 55 0.15 11.25 -14.35
N PHE A 56 0.28 10.21 -15.18
CA PHE A 56 -0.83 9.33 -15.53
C PHE A 56 -1.43 8.62 -14.31
N ASN A 57 -0.60 8.12 -13.40
CA ASN A 57 -1.07 7.49 -12.18
C ASN A 57 -1.89 8.45 -11.30
N LYS A 58 -1.52 9.73 -11.29
CA LYS A 58 -2.27 10.78 -10.59
C LYS A 58 -3.64 11.03 -11.21
N GLU A 59 -3.75 10.93 -12.53
CA GLU A 59 -5.03 11.08 -13.24
C GLU A 59 -5.96 9.88 -13.04
N ILE A 60 -5.43 8.66 -13.12
CA ILE A 60 -6.26 7.45 -13.05
C ILE A 60 -6.65 7.04 -11.63
N THR A 61 -5.88 7.41 -10.61
CA THR A 61 -6.14 7.00 -9.21
C THR A 61 -7.54 7.38 -8.72
N PRO A 62 -8.01 8.64 -8.87
CA PRO A 62 -9.37 9.00 -8.47
C PRO A 62 -10.44 8.29 -9.31
N LEU A 63 -10.20 8.04 -10.59
CA LEU A 63 -11.12 7.33 -11.47
C LEU A 63 -11.28 5.86 -11.06
N LEU A 64 -10.17 5.20 -10.72
CA LEU A 64 -10.19 3.83 -10.20
C LEU A 64 -10.84 3.74 -8.82
N SER A 65 -10.66 4.75 -7.97
CA SER A 65 -11.33 4.82 -6.67
C SER A 65 -12.85 4.96 -6.84
N ALA A 66 -13.28 5.90 -7.69
CA ALA A 66 -14.69 6.10 -8.00
C ALA A 66 -15.33 4.84 -8.63
N HIS A 67 -14.64 4.21 -9.58
CA HIS A 67 -15.12 2.98 -10.21
C HIS A 67 -15.30 1.83 -9.20
N ARG A 68 -14.38 1.66 -8.25
CA ARG A 68 -14.52 0.68 -7.16
C ARG A 68 -15.71 0.98 -6.27
N ASP A 69 -15.92 2.25 -5.95
CA ASP A 69 -17.06 2.68 -5.15
C ASP A 69 -18.38 2.51 -5.92
N ASP A 70 -18.41 2.74 -7.22
CA ASP A 70 -19.58 2.50 -8.07
C ASP A 70 -20.03 1.03 -8.05
N ILE A 71 -19.09 0.10 -7.96
CA ILE A 71 -19.37 -1.33 -7.86
C ILE A 71 -19.75 -1.71 -6.42
N SER A 72 -18.92 -1.36 -5.43
CA SER A 72 -19.10 -1.79 -4.04
C SER A 72 -20.36 -1.18 -3.37
N LEU A 73 -20.79 -0.01 -3.83
CA LEU A 73 -21.97 0.70 -3.35
C LEU A 73 -23.18 0.55 -4.30
N ASN A 74 -23.12 -0.36 -5.30
CA ASN A 74 -24.24 -0.63 -6.18
C ASN A 74 -25.34 -1.40 -5.43
N PRO A 75 -26.50 -0.79 -5.17
CA PRO A 75 -27.53 -1.42 -4.35
C PRO A 75 -28.18 -2.63 -5.02
N ALA A 76 -28.31 -2.61 -6.35
CA ALA A 76 -28.92 -3.71 -7.08
C ALA A 76 -27.99 -4.92 -7.17
N LEU A 77 -26.68 -4.70 -7.37
CA LEU A 77 -25.69 -5.77 -7.30
C LEU A 77 -25.61 -6.37 -5.89
N PHE A 78 -25.56 -5.51 -4.87
CA PHE A 78 -25.51 -5.98 -3.47
C PHE A 78 -26.77 -6.76 -3.09
N ALA A 79 -27.94 -6.35 -3.54
CA ALA A 79 -29.18 -7.09 -3.29
C ALA A 79 -29.11 -8.53 -3.84
N ARG A 80 -28.58 -8.72 -5.04
CA ARG A 80 -28.37 -10.05 -5.63
C ARG A 80 -27.36 -10.88 -4.83
N VAL A 81 -26.20 -10.29 -4.50
CA VAL A 81 -25.17 -10.97 -3.68
C VAL A 81 -25.73 -11.38 -2.33
N LYS A 82 -26.48 -10.51 -1.67
CA LYS A 82 -27.12 -10.76 -0.38
C LYS A 82 -28.14 -11.90 -0.46
N GLU A 83 -28.97 -11.93 -1.49
CA GLU A 83 -29.96 -13.00 -1.69
C GLU A 83 -29.28 -14.36 -1.86
N VAL A 84 -28.18 -14.47 -2.64
CA VAL A 84 -27.40 -15.71 -2.76
C VAL A 84 -26.80 -16.09 -1.42
N TYR A 85 -26.23 -15.13 -0.68
CA TYR A 85 -25.61 -15.36 0.63
C TYR A 85 -26.62 -15.88 1.67
N GLU A 86 -27.81 -15.30 1.74
CA GLU A 86 -28.87 -15.71 2.68
C GLU A 86 -29.40 -17.12 2.40
N ARG A 87 -29.31 -17.56 1.15
CA ARG A 87 -29.76 -18.89 0.72
C ARG A 87 -28.64 -19.93 0.64
N ARG A 88 -27.40 -19.61 0.99
CA ARG A 88 -26.19 -20.43 0.78
C ARG A 88 -26.34 -21.89 1.27
N GLU A 89 -26.99 -22.10 2.42
CA GLU A 89 -27.19 -23.43 2.99
C GLU A 89 -28.06 -24.36 2.11
N LYS A 90 -28.84 -23.76 1.20
CA LYS A 90 -29.79 -24.48 0.32
C LYS A 90 -29.26 -24.67 -1.10
N LEU A 91 -28.12 -24.07 -1.42
CA LEU A 91 -27.60 -24.06 -2.78
C LEU A 91 -26.69 -25.26 -3.10
N GLY A 92 -26.33 -26.06 -2.10
CA GLY A 92 -25.46 -27.22 -2.31
C GLY A 92 -24.05 -26.86 -2.80
N LEU A 93 -23.57 -25.67 -2.44
CA LEU A 93 -22.26 -25.15 -2.85
C LEU A 93 -21.14 -25.99 -2.24
N ASP A 94 -20.07 -26.18 -3.01
CA ASP A 94 -18.85 -26.77 -2.49
C ASP A 94 -18.11 -25.80 -1.55
N LYS A 95 -16.98 -26.24 -0.99
CA LYS A 95 -16.20 -25.48 -0.02
C LYS A 95 -15.60 -24.21 -0.61
N GLU A 96 -15.13 -24.26 -1.84
CA GLU A 96 -14.51 -23.13 -2.53
C GLU A 96 -15.57 -22.09 -2.95
N GLN A 97 -16.70 -22.56 -3.47
CA GLN A 97 -17.84 -21.72 -3.82
C GLN A 97 -18.40 -20.99 -2.59
N ASN A 98 -18.58 -21.69 -1.47
CA ASN A 98 -19.00 -21.09 -0.21
C ASN A 98 -18.01 -20.02 0.25
N LYS A 99 -16.71 -20.30 0.16
CA LYS A 99 -15.68 -19.32 0.54
C LYS A 99 -15.70 -18.08 -0.35
N LEU A 100 -15.83 -18.24 -1.66
CA LEU A 100 -15.95 -17.12 -2.58
C LEU A 100 -17.19 -16.26 -2.29
N LEU A 101 -18.33 -16.90 -2.03
CA LEU A 101 -19.57 -16.20 -1.67
C LEU A 101 -19.43 -15.41 -0.38
N GLU A 102 -18.87 -16.02 0.68
CA GLU A 102 -18.65 -15.36 1.96
C GLU A 102 -17.72 -14.15 1.83
N GLU A 103 -16.60 -14.31 1.14
CA GLU A 103 -15.65 -13.21 0.92
C GLU A 103 -16.26 -12.09 0.04
N THR A 104 -17.04 -12.46 -0.96
CA THR A 104 -17.73 -11.48 -1.81
C THR A 104 -18.74 -10.68 -0.99
N TYR A 105 -19.63 -11.34 -0.25
CA TYR A 105 -20.60 -10.65 0.61
C TYR A 105 -19.91 -9.74 1.63
N LYS A 106 -18.87 -10.24 2.29
CA LYS A 106 -18.08 -9.49 3.27
C LYS A 106 -17.41 -8.26 2.65
N LYS A 107 -16.86 -8.38 1.43
CA LYS A 107 -16.28 -7.23 0.70
C LYS A 107 -17.30 -6.12 0.48
N PHE A 108 -18.54 -6.45 0.07
CA PHE A 108 -19.62 -5.49 -0.10
C PHE A 108 -19.98 -4.81 1.23
N VAL A 109 -20.20 -5.57 2.30
CA VAL A 109 -20.54 -5.03 3.62
C VAL A 109 -19.43 -4.09 4.12
N ARG A 110 -18.18 -4.53 4.05
CA ARG A 110 -17.01 -3.72 4.43
C ARG A 110 -16.72 -2.58 3.46
N GLY A 111 -17.24 -2.66 2.24
CA GLY A 111 -17.23 -1.59 1.24
C GLY A 111 -18.30 -0.52 1.46
N GLY A 112 -19.21 -0.70 2.43
CA GLY A 112 -20.24 0.28 2.77
C GLY A 112 -21.62 0.01 2.15
N ALA A 113 -21.86 -1.17 1.58
CA ALA A 113 -23.12 -1.49 0.91
C ALA A 113 -24.36 -1.40 1.82
N ASN A 114 -24.19 -1.52 3.15
CA ASN A 114 -25.26 -1.39 4.14
C ASN A 114 -25.47 0.05 4.62
N LEU A 115 -24.67 1.02 4.22
CA LEU A 115 -24.82 2.42 4.57
C LEU A 115 -25.98 3.04 3.81
N ASP A 116 -26.60 4.06 4.39
CA ASP A 116 -27.57 4.88 3.67
C ASP A 116 -26.90 5.77 2.60
N SER A 117 -27.69 6.43 1.77
CA SER A 117 -27.18 7.22 0.64
C SER A 117 -26.30 8.41 1.06
N VAL A 118 -26.55 8.99 2.24
CA VAL A 118 -25.79 10.13 2.79
C VAL A 118 -24.41 9.64 3.22
N ASP A 119 -24.37 8.56 3.97
CA ASP A 119 -23.15 7.94 4.45
C ASP A 119 -22.33 7.32 3.32
N GLN A 120 -22.99 6.76 2.29
CA GLN A 120 -22.30 6.31 1.06
C GLN A 120 -21.62 7.46 0.32
N ALA A 121 -22.30 8.62 0.20
CA ALA A 121 -21.69 9.80 -0.43
C ALA A 121 -20.45 10.28 0.35
N LYS A 122 -20.54 10.28 1.68
CA LYS A 122 -19.42 10.60 2.56
C LYS A 122 -18.26 9.59 2.42
N LEU A 123 -18.57 8.30 2.37
CA LEU A 123 -17.58 7.24 2.18
C LEU A 123 -16.82 7.40 0.85
N ARG A 124 -17.51 7.74 -0.25
CA ARG A 124 -16.89 8.03 -1.54
C ARG A 124 -15.90 9.19 -1.44
N GLN A 125 -16.28 10.27 -0.76
CA GLN A 125 -15.39 11.41 -0.55
C GLN A 125 -14.14 11.00 0.25
N LEU A 126 -14.31 10.27 1.36
CA LEU A 126 -13.21 9.77 2.18
C LEU A 126 -12.28 8.84 1.37
N ASN A 127 -12.82 7.91 0.58
CA ASN A 127 -12.04 7.00 -0.24
C ASN A 127 -11.21 7.73 -1.29
N SER A 128 -11.81 8.71 -1.99
CA SER A 128 -11.12 9.53 -2.99
C SER A 128 -9.96 10.31 -2.34
N GLU A 129 -10.22 10.99 -1.22
CA GLU A 129 -9.21 11.80 -0.55
C GLU A 129 -8.08 10.95 0.04
N ILE A 130 -8.38 9.82 0.68
CA ILE A 130 -7.39 8.87 1.19
C ILE A 130 -6.52 8.34 0.04
N SER A 131 -7.11 7.98 -1.09
CA SER A 131 -6.38 7.45 -2.25
C SER A 131 -5.38 8.47 -2.81
N MET A 132 -5.79 9.72 -2.93
CA MET A 132 -4.92 10.80 -3.41
C MET A 132 -3.79 11.15 -2.43
N LEU A 133 -4.09 11.18 -1.13
CA LEU A 133 -3.07 11.41 -0.11
C LEU A 133 -2.04 10.28 -0.05
N GLN A 134 -2.47 9.02 -0.20
CA GLN A 134 -1.57 7.88 -0.26
C GLN A 134 -0.66 7.93 -1.48
N LEU A 135 -1.21 8.32 -2.64
CA LEU A 135 -0.41 8.50 -3.85
C LEU A 135 0.63 9.60 -3.67
N THR A 136 0.21 10.78 -3.17
CA THR A 136 1.12 11.93 -2.94
C THR A 136 2.20 11.57 -1.93
N PHE A 137 1.86 10.87 -0.85
CA PHE A 137 2.84 10.38 0.13
C PHE A 137 3.94 9.55 -0.53
N GLY A 138 3.54 8.59 -1.39
CA GLY A 138 4.50 7.73 -2.10
C GLY A 138 5.38 8.52 -3.09
N GLN A 139 4.80 9.45 -3.84
CA GLN A 139 5.52 10.30 -4.79
C GLN A 139 6.54 11.21 -4.09
N ASN A 140 6.16 11.81 -2.96
CA ASN A 140 7.07 12.64 -2.15
C ASN A 140 8.24 11.82 -1.60
N LEU A 141 7.98 10.61 -1.10
CA LEU A 141 9.02 9.72 -0.61
C LEU A 141 10.00 9.32 -1.73
N LEU A 142 9.49 9.01 -2.92
CA LEU A 142 10.31 8.68 -4.08
C LEU A 142 11.14 9.89 -4.53
N LYS A 143 10.54 11.07 -4.58
CA LYS A 143 11.23 12.31 -4.95
C LYS A 143 12.44 12.55 -4.05
N GLU A 144 12.30 12.46 -2.74
CA GLU A 144 13.42 12.63 -1.80
C GLU A 144 14.44 11.50 -1.85
N THR A 145 13.98 10.26 -2.12
CA THR A 145 14.89 9.13 -2.32
C THR A 145 15.79 9.37 -3.52
N ASN A 146 15.24 9.89 -4.61
CA ASN A 146 15.98 10.17 -5.85
C ASN A 146 16.84 11.43 -5.78
N ALA A 147 16.45 12.41 -4.96
CA ALA A 147 17.15 13.69 -4.86
C ALA A 147 18.36 13.67 -3.92
N PHE A 148 18.49 12.66 -3.06
CA PHE A 148 19.60 12.59 -2.12
C PHE A 148 20.87 12.03 -2.78
N GLU A 149 21.97 12.77 -2.57
CA GLU A 149 23.30 12.40 -3.04
C GLU A 149 24.33 12.50 -1.90
N LEU A 150 25.04 11.43 -1.66
CA LEU A 150 26.25 11.42 -0.86
C LEU A 150 27.45 11.21 -1.77
N VAL A 151 28.10 12.31 -2.13
CA VAL A 151 29.30 12.28 -2.98
C VAL A 151 30.54 12.17 -2.09
N ILE A 152 31.40 11.19 -2.39
CA ILE A 152 32.71 11.00 -1.77
C ILE A 152 33.77 11.30 -2.81
N ASP A 153 34.74 12.11 -2.46
CA ASP A 153 35.87 12.52 -3.30
C ASP A 153 37.25 12.02 -2.78
N LYS A 154 37.29 11.47 -1.57
CA LYS A 154 38.49 10.93 -0.95
C LYS A 154 38.43 9.42 -0.86
N LYS A 155 39.46 8.75 -1.37
CA LYS A 155 39.52 7.27 -1.38
C LYS A 155 39.56 6.68 0.03
N GLU A 156 40.12 7.41 1.01
CA GLU A 156 40.19 7.01 2.41
C GLU A 156 38.80 6.83 3.05
N ASP A 157 37.83 7.60 2.60
CA ASP A 157 36.47 7.57 3.09
C ASP A 157 35.65 6.35 2.59
N LEU A 158 36.24 5.57 1.70
CA LEU A 158 35.67 4.30 1.22
C LEU A 158 36.07 3.09 2.05
N ALA A 159 36.91 3.29 3.09
CA ALA A 159 37.36 2.20 3.95
C ALA A 159 36.19 1.39 4.51
N GLY A 160 36.35 0.06 4.54
CA GLY A 160 35.32 -0.90 4.98
C GLY A 160 34.31 -1.30 3.93
N LEU A 161 34.11 -0.49 2.87
CA LEU A 161 33.10 -0.78 1.84
C LEU A 161 33.55 -1.95 0.93
N PRO A 162 32.60 -2.86 0.55
CA PRO A 162 32.86 -3.90 -0.44
C PRO A 162 33.26 -3.32 -1.80
N GLU A 163 34.19 -3.96 -2.50
CA GLU A 163 34.67 -3.51 -3.81
C GLU A 163 33.54 -3.35 -4.85
N SER A 164 32.57 -4.26 -4.83
CA SER A 164 31.43 -4.19 -5.74
C SER A 164 30.54 -2.95 -5.50
N LEU A 165 30.41 -2.54 -4.24
CA LEU A 165 29.66 -1.33 -3.88
C LEU A 165 30.44 -0.07 -4.31
N VAL A 166 31.75 -0.05 -4.09
CA VAL A 166 32.62 1.05 -4.54
C VAL A 166 32.59 1.19 -6.07
N ALA A 167 32.67 0.07 -6.81
CA ALA A 167 32.55 0.08 -8.26
C ALA A 167 31.21 0.62 -8.74
N SER A 168 30.10 0.18 -8.13
CA SER A 168 28.75 0.68 -8.45
C SER A 168 28.60 2.17 -8.16
N ALA A 169 29.19 2.65 -7.07
CA ALA A 169 29.17 4.06 -6.70
C ALA A 169 30.01 4.93 -7.67
N ALA A 170 31.13 4.41 -8.18
CA ALA A 170 31.93 5.07 -9.20
C ALA A 170 31.17 5.19 -10.53
N GLU A 171 30.51 4.11 -10.97
CA GLU A 171 29.67 4.14 -12.18
C GLU A 171 28.47 5.12 -12.02
N ALA A 172 27.84 5.15 -10.86
CA ALA A 172 26.76 6.11 -10.56
C ALA A 172 27.27 7.56 -10.64
N ALA A 173 28.44 7.84 -10.06
CA ALA A 173 29.07 9.17 -10.13
C ALA A 173 29.41 9.55 -11.57
N LYS A 174 29.99 8.63 -12.35
CA LYS A 174 30.28 8.85 -13.76
C LYS A 174 29.02 9.14 -14.57
N GLY A 175 27.94 8.39 -14.34
CA GLY A 175 26.63 8.63 -14.96
C GLY A 175 26.04 10.00 -14.63
N ALA A 176 26.39 10.55 -13.47
CA ALA A 176 26.02 11.91 -13.03
C ALA A 176 27.03 13.01 -13.45
N GLY A 177 28.05 12.67 -14.28
CA GLY A 177 29.07 13.61 -14.73
C GLY A 177 30.11 13.98 -13.67
N MET A 178 30.25 13.19 -12.61
CA MET A 178 31.21 13.39 -11.52
C MET A 178 32.35 12.37 -11.62
N GLU A 179 33.27 12.57 -12.56
CA GLU A 179 34.43 11.71 -12.72
C GLU A 179 35.34 11.72 -11.48
N GLU A 180 36.01 10.62 -11.20
CA GLU A 180 36.91 10.42 -10.05
C GLU A 180 36.25 10.55 -8.65
N LYS A 181 34.91 10.42 -8.60
CA LYS A 181 34.14 10.44 -7.35
C LYS A 181 33.31 9.16 -7.20
N TRP A 182 32.67 9.04 -6.06
CA TRP A 182 31.76 7.96 -5.72
C TRP A 182 30.42 8.53 -5.24
N LEU A 183 29.33 8.12 -5.87
CA LEU A 183 27.98 8.58 -5.55
C LEU A 183 27.19 7.48 -4.86
N PHE A 184 26.78 7.72 -3.62
CA PHE A 184 25.88 6.87 -2.86
C PHE A 184 24.51 7.53 -2.73
N THR A 185 23.45 6.73 -2.83
CA THR A 185 22.06 7.18 -2.83
C THR A 185 21.26 6.51 -1.72
N LEU A 186 19.99 6.92 -1.54
CA LEU A 186 19.10 6.28 -0.57
C LEU A 186 18.39 5.02 -1.09
N HIS A 187 18.70 4.56 -2.31
CA HIS A 187 18.19 3.28 -2.78
C HIS A 187 18.80 2.13 -1.99
N ASN A 188 17.99 1.12 -1.67
CA ASN A 188 18.38 0.02 -0.79
C ASN A 188 19.72 -0.66 -1.14
N PRO A 189 20.03 -0.92 -2.43
CA PRO A 189 21.32 -1.51 -2.80
C PRO A 189 22.55 -0.62 -2.51
N SER A 190 22.35 0.69 -2.31
CA SER A 190 23.41 1.66 -1.97
C SER A 190 23.43 1.93 -0.47
N VAL A 191 22.31 2.37 0.13
CA VAL A 191 22.28 2.82 1.54
C VAL A 191 22.51 1.70 2.54
N MET A 192 21.92 0.51 2.34
CA MET A 192 22.00 -0.57 3.32
C MET A 192 23.43 -1.10 3.48
N PRO A 193 24.14 -1.51 2.40
CA PRO A 193 25.52 -1.95 2.57
C PRO A 193 26.46 -0.80 2.98
N PHE A 194 26.18 0.45 2.60
CA PHE A 194 26.98 1.59 3.11
C PHE A 194 26.90 1.70 4.63
N LEU A 195 25.69 1.64 5.20
CA LEU A 195 25.48 1.67 6.65
C LEU A 195 26.11 0.47 7.37
N GLN A 196 26.15 -0.68 6.71
CA GLN A 196 26.67 -1.92 7.28
C GLN A 196 28.19 -1.96 7.31
N TYR A 197 28.87 -1.44 6.30
CA TYR A 197 30.28 -1.71 6.06
C TYR A 197 31.20 -0.48 6.12
N ALA A 198 30.72 0.74 5.84
CA ALA A 198 31.57 1.91 5.84
C ALA A 198 32.24 2.14 7.21
N ASP A 199 33.55 2.33 7.25
CA ASP A 199 34.28 2.64 8.50
C ASP A 199 34.01 4.07 8.97
N ASN A 200 33.81 5.03 8.04
CA ASN A 200 33.58 6.44 8.37
C ASN A 200 32.21 6.65 9.00
N ARG A 201 32.19 6.87 10.33
CA ARG A 201 30.98 7.08 11.12
C ARG A 201 30.19 8.32 10.71
N GLU A 202 30.86 9.41 10.38
CA GLU A 202 30.19 10.67 10.00
C GLU A 202 29.43 10.53 8.69
N LEU A 203 30.00 9.81 7.73
CA LEU A 203 29.33 9.52 6.47
C LEU A 203 28.15 8.54 6.65
N ARG A 204 28.29 7.52 7.55
CA ARG A 204 27.15 6.67 7.93
C ARG A 204 26.03 7.50 8.56
N GLU A 205 26.36 8.43 9.46
CA GLU A 205 25.37 9.32 10.08
C GLU A 205 24.66 10.18 9.02
N LYS A 206 25.42 10.74 8.08
CA LYS A 206 24.88 11.60 6.99
C LYS A 206 23.88 10.83 6.13
N ILE A 207 24.23 9.65 5.63
CA ILE A 207 23.34 8.85 4.80
C ILE A 207 22.15 8.29 5.61
N PHE A 208 22.36 7.92 6.87
CA PHE A 208 21.30 7.48 7.79
C PHE A 208 20.27 8.58 8.01
N LYS A 209 20.72 9.81 8.33
CA LYS A 209 19.81 10.95 8.48
C LYS A 209 19.05 11.26 7.19
N GLY A 210 19.72 11.18 6.03
CA GLY A 210 19.06 11.28 4.75
C GLY A 210 17.95 10.25 4.59
N TYR A 211 18.23 9.00 4.96
CA TYR A 211 17.28 7.89 4.80
C TYR A 211 16.05 8.00 5.72
N ILE A 212 16.26 8.29 7.03
CA ILE A 212 15.17 8.32 8.01
C ILE A 212 14.32 9.60 7.92
N ASN A 213 14.87 10.70 7.36
CA ASN A 213 14.14 11.97 7.24
C ASN A 213 13.43 12.16 5.90
N ARG A 214 13.38 11.15 5.04
CA ARG A 214 12.61 11.24 3.78
C ARG A 214 11.15 11.57 4.06
N GLY A 215 10.63 12.60 3.42
CA GLY A 215 9.29 13.12 3.66
C GLY A 215 9.13 13.91 4.98
N ASN A 216 10.23 14.33 5.60
CA ASN A 216 10.25 15.07 6.87
C ASN A 216 11.35 16.16 6.88
N ASN A 217 11.51 16.85 5.76
CA ASN A 217 12.55 17.88 5.60
C ASN A 217 12.00 19.30 5.53
N GLY A 218 10.70 19.51 5.76
CA GLY A 218 10.06 20.83 5.71
C GLY A 218 10.06 21.47 4.32
N ASN A 219 10.23 20.68 3.27
CA ASN A 219 10.23 21.09 1.87
C ASN A 219 8.91 20.73 1.17
N GLU A 220 8.84 20.91 -0.15
CA GLU A 220 7.66 20.60 -0.96
C GLU A 220 7.30 19.09 -1.01
N ALA A 221 8.22 18.20 -0.61
CA ALA A 221 8.02 16.76 -0.50
C ALA A 221 7.76 16.30 0.95
N ASP A 222 7.48 17.24 1.87
CA ASP A 222 7.17 16.91 3.26
C ASP A 222 5.82 16.19 3.40
N ASN A 223 5.81 15.10 4.16
CA ASN A 223 4.64 14.25 4.34
C ASN A 223 3.94 14.44 5.70
N ASN A 224 4.42 15.32 6.59
CA ASN A 224 3.90 15.45 7.94
C ASN A 224 2.40 15.78 7.98
N GLU A 225 1.95 16.75 7.19
CA GLU A 225 0.54 17.12 7.11
C GLU A 225 -0.30 16.02 6.40
N ILE A 226 0.29 15.34 5.42
CA ILE A 226 -0.36 14.19 4.75
C ILE A 226 -0.63 13.06 5.76
N VAL A 227 0.34 12.73 6.61
CA VAL A 227 0.19 11.70 7.66
C VAL A 227 -0.91 12.08 8.64
N LYS A 228 -0.92 13.31 9.15
CA LYS A 228 -1.96 13.80 10.07
C LYS A 228 -3.34 13.67 9.44
N LYS A 229 -3.47 14.11 8.20
CA LYS A 229 -4.75 14.05 7.47
C LYS A 229 -5.19 12.62 7.19
N LEU A 230 -4.28 11.73 6.77
CA LEU A 230 -4.56 10.32 6.55
C LEU A 230 -5.06 9.63 7.83
N VAL A 231 -4.45 9.90 8.98
CA VAL A 231 -4.89 9.34 10.27
C VAL A 231 -6.29 9.81 10.63
N ALA A 232 -6.58 11.10 10.47
CA ALA A 232 -7.90 11.66 10.74
C ALA A 232 -8.98 11.06 9.83
N LEU A 233 -8.75 11.01 8.51
CA LEU A 233 -9.70 10.46 7.54
C LEU A 233 -9.92 8.95 7.73
N ARG A 234 -8.88 8.20 8.09
CA ARG A 234 -9.01 6.77 8.40
C ARG A 234 -9.85 6.54 9.64
N LEU A 235 -9.70 7.37 10.68
CA LEU A 235 -10.56 7.32 11.87
C LEU A 235 -12.01 7.66 11.53
N GLU A 236 -12.24 8.69 10.72
CA GLU A 236 -13.56 9.08 10.27
C GLU A 236 -14.22 7.96 9.45
N LYS A 237 -13.49 7.34 8.53
CA LYS A 237 -13.96 6.18 7.77
C LYS A 237 -14.31 5.01 8.69
N ALA A 238 -13.48 4.68 9.67
CA ALA A 238 -13.74 3.59 10.60
C ALA A 238 -15.03 3.86 11.41
N LYS A 239 -15.21 5.06 11.91
CA LYS A 239 -16.44 5.46 12.63
C LYS A 239 -17.68 5.40 11.74
N LEU A 240 -17.57 5.87 10.50
CA LEU A 240 -18.66 5.77 9.52
C LEU A 240 -19.07 4.31 9.28
N MET A 241 -18.11 3.40 9.32
CA MET A 241 -18.31 1.95 9.15
C MET A 241 -18.73 1.24 10.45
N GLY A 242 -18.94 1.98 11.57
CA GLY A 242 -19.40 1.44 12.85
C GLY A 242 -18.30 0.91 13.77
N TYR A 243 -17.02 1.22 13.50
CA TYR A 243 -15.88 0.78 14.33
C TYR A 243 -15.37 1.91 15.23
N ALA A 244 -14.82 1.53 16.38
CA ALA A 244 -14.26 2.49 17.34
C ALA A 244 -13.05 3.24 16.77
N ASP A 245 -12.22 2.54 16.03
CA ASP A 245 -10.99 3.05 15.41
C ASP A 245 -10.62 2.28 14.15
N TYR A 246 -9.58 2.74 13.45
CA TYR A 246 -9.15 2.16 12.19
C TYR A 246 -8.44 0.81 12.35
N ALA A 247 -7.80 0.55 13.51
CA ALA A 247 -7.16 -0.72 13.79
C ALA A 247 -8.22 -1.82 13.92
N SER A 248 -9.28 -1.60 14.70
CA SER A 248 -10.42 -2.51 14.81
C SER A 248 -11.05 -2.82 13.45
N PHE A 249 -11.28 -1.77 12.62
CA PHE A 249 -11.80 -1.95 11.26
C PHE A 249 -10.92 -2.85 10.40
N ILE A 250 -9.60 -2.68 10.46
CA ILE A 250 -8.68 -3.47 9.64
C ILE A 250 -8.50 -4.88 10.19
N LEU A 251 -8.31 -5.02 11.50
CA LEU A 251 -7.96 -6.30 12.15
C LEU A 251 -9.07 -7.35 12.08
N GLU A 252 -10.34 -6.92 12.06
CA GLU A 252 -11.48 -7.85 11.90
C GLU A 252 -11.28 -8.79 10.71
N ASP A 253 -10.71 -8.27 9.61
CA ASP A 253 -10.43 -9.02 8.38
C ASP A 253 -8.98 -9.50 8.26
N ARG A 254 -8.26 -9.63 9.35
CA ARG A 254 -6.88 -10.14 9.40
C ARG A 254 -6.78 -11.36 10.31
N MET A 255 -5.65 -12.08 10.24
CA MET A 255 -5.41 -13.26 11.09
C MET A 255 -5.55 -12.94 12.58
N ALA A 256 -5.09 -11.78 13.01
CA ALA A 256 -5.13 -11.38 14.41
C ALA A 256 -6.56 -11.13 14.93
N LYS A 257 -7.51 -10.73 14.08
CA LYS A 257 -8.91 -10.45 14.37
C LYS A 257 -9.16 -9.21 15.24
N ASN A 258 -8.33 -8.94 16.23
CA ASN A 258 -8.45 -7.82 17.16
C ASN A 258 -7.09 -7.41 17.73
N GLU A 259 -7.07 -6.27 18.41
CA GLU A 259 -5.86 -5.67 18.99
C GLU A 259 -5.29 -6.53 20.13
N GLU A 260 -6.14 -7.18 20.92
CA GLU A 260 -5.70 -8.05 22.02
C GLU A 260 -4.80 -9.18 21.51
N ASN A 261 -5.18 -9.82 20.41
CA ASN A 261 -4.36 -10.86 19.78
C ASN A 261 -3.03 -10.32 19.24
N VAL A 262 -3.02 -9.08 18.71
CA VAL A 262 -1.79 -8.42 18.27
C VAL A 262 -0.86 -8.20 19.46
N TYR A 263 -1.36 -7.56 20.53
CA TYR A 263 -0.54 -7.30 21.72
C TYR A 263 -0.10 -8.57 22.44
N ARG A 264 -0.93 -9.60 22.45
CA ARG A 264 -0.53 -10.90 23.00
C ARG A 264 0.72 -11.46 22.30
N LEU A 265 0.74 -11.44 20.96
CA LEU A 265 1.92 -11.88 20.20
C LEU A 265 3.12 -10.95 20.43
N LEU A 266 2.93 -9.64 20.34
CA LEU A 266 4.00 -8.67 20.53
C LEU A 266 4.62 -8.78 21.92
N ASN A 267 3.82 -8.94 22.97
CA ASN A 267 4.32 -9.09 24.33
C ASN A 267 5.11 -10.40 24.56
N GLN A 268 4.75 -11.48 23.87
CA GLN A 268 5.52 -12.73 23.90
C GLN A 268 6.92 -12.55 23.27
N ILE A 269 7.02 -11.73 22.21
CA ILE A 269 8.28 -11.50 21.49
C ILE A 269 9.12 -10.41 22.18
N TRP A 270 8.49 -9.39 22.75
CA TRP A 270 9.16 -8.19 23.25
C TRP A 270 10.26 -8.49 24.25
N THR A 271 9.97 -9.25 25.29
CA THR A 271 10.92 -9.53 26.37
C THR A 271 12.19 -10.24 25.88
N PRO A 272 12.12 -11.35 25.14
CA PRO A 272 13.33 -12.01 24.62
C PRO A 272 14.04 -11.17 23.56
N ALA A 273 13.30 -10.43 22.70
CA ALA A 273 13.89 -9.58 21.68
C ALA A 273 14.71 -8.42 22.29
N VAL A 274 14.17 -7.75 23.30
CA VAL A 274 14.88 -6.67 24.00
C VAL A 274 16.10 -7.20 24.75
N ALA A 275 16.00 -8.38 25.38
CA ALA A 275 17.15 -9.01 26.06
C ALA A 275 18.26 -9.29 25.03
N LYS A 276 17.92 -9.85 23.87
CA LYS A 276 18.89 -10.13 22.80
C LYS A 276 19.49 -8.84 22.21
N ALA A 277 18.69 -7.83 21.94
CA ALA A 277 19.18 -6.54 21.46
C ALA A 277 20.19 -5.88 22.43
N LYS A 278 19.95 -5.98 23.75
CA LYS A 278 20.91 -5.50 24.76
C LYS A 278 22.22 -6.29 24.77
N GLU A 279 22.16 -7.61 24.60
CA GLU A 279 23.35 -8.47 24.47
C GLU A 279 24.17 -8.07 23.23
N GLU A 280 23.50 -7.92 22.09
CA GLU A 280 24.13 -7.48 20.83
C GLU A 280 24.76 -6.09 20.94
N LEU A 281 24.07 -5.15 21.58
CA LEU A 281 24.64 -3.81 21.84
C LEU A 281 25.93 -3.88 22.65
N LEU A 282 25.99 -4.72 23.70
CA LEU A 282 27.20 -4.91 24.50
C LEU A 282 28.33 -5.52 23.66
N SER A 283 28.04 -6.44 22.74
CA SER A 283 29.05 -7.03 21.86
C SER A 283 29.63 -6.04 20.85
N LEU A 284 28.88 -5.01 20.47
CA LEU A 284 29.30 -3.94 19.55
C LEU A 284 30.16 -2.86 20.23
N ILE A 285 30.18 -2.82 21.57
CA ILE A 285 30.97 -1.85 22.38
C ILE A 285 32.36 -2.41 22.73
N HIS A 286 32.55 -3.70 22.62
CA HIS A 286 33.82 -4.41 22.89
C HIS A 286 34.47 -4.86 21.58
#